data_7b0731ac1b0cf5179c56a96d245ce1d9
#
_entry.id   7b0731ac1b0cf5179c56a96d245ce1d9
#
_cell.length_a   1.000
_cell.length_b   1.000
_cell.length_c   1.000
_cell.angle_alpha   90.00
_cell.angle_beta   90.00
_cell.angle_gamma   90.00
#
_symmetry.space_group_name_H-M   'P 1'
#
loop_
_entity.id
_entity.type
_entity.pdbx_description
1 polymer ?
#
loop_
_entity_poly.entity_id
_entity_poly.type
_entity_poly.pdbx_seq_one_letter_code
_entity_poly.pdbx_strand_id
1 'polypeptide(L)'
;LLIYGIPNFKLEKEVVERRTKLLKDGGIEFVQNFEVGKDASLDQLRKKHDAILIATGVYKAREVNLPGNDLDNIFPAMDFLTASNKKGLGDDVELFDKGILNAEGKDVVVIGGGDTAMDCVRTSIRQKAKSVKCLYRRDKENMPGSVREVVNAEEEGVEFVWLSSPKEFKGTNKVEKIIVDQIKLGDPDETGRRKPQVQEGLSYETKADMVIKALGFDPEDLPNL
;
A
#
# COMPACT_ATOMS: atom_id res chain seq x y z
N LEU A 1 -7.47 -5.08 -8.23
CA LEU A 1 -7.49 -4.69 -6.82
C LEU A 1 -8.16 -5.75 -5.95
N LEU A 2 -9.42 -6.17 -6.21
CA LEU A 2 -10.18 -7.08 -5.35
C LEU A 2 -9.53 -8.47 -5.19
N ILE A 3 -8.93 -9.02 -6.25
CA ILE A 3 -8.27 -10.33 -6.21
C ILE A 3 -6.87 -10.22 -5.61
N TYR A 4 -6.03 -9.35 -6.14
CA TYR A 4 -4.61 -9.32 -5.77
C TYR A 4 -4.20 -8.19 -4.82
N GLY A 5 -5.03 -7.17 -4.61
CA GLY A 5 -4.70 -6.02 -3.76
C GLY A 5 -5.20 -6.17 -2.32
N ILE A 6 -6.47 -6.54 -2.14
CA ILE A 6 -7.07 -6.70 -0.81
C ILE A 6 -6.69 -8.07 -0.25
N PRO A 7 -6.17 -8.16 1.00
CA PRO A 7 -5.82 -9.44 1.61
C PRO A 7 -7.01 -10.40 1.77
N ASN A 8 -6.75 -11.72 1.68
CA ASN A 8 -7.77 -12.76 1.82
C ASN A 8 -8.52 -12.70 3.15
N PHE A 9 -7.85 -12.35 4.24
CA PHE A 9 -8.48 -12.24 5.55
C PHE A 9 -9.47 -11.07 5.68
N LYS A 10 -9.49 -10.14 4.71
CA LYS A 10 -10.47 -9.05 4.61
C LYS A 10 -11.55 -9.31 3.57
N LEU A 11 -11.20 -9.99 2.47
CA LEU A 11 -12.10 -10.29 1.37
C LEU A 11 -11.75 -11.64 0.75
N GLU A 12 -12.56 -12.64 1.05
CA GLU A 12 -12.47 -13.98 0.47
C GLU A 12 -12.63 -13.93 -1.06
N LYS A 13 -11.76 -14.62 -1.79
CA LYS A 13 -11.71 -14.51 -3.26
C LYS A 13 -12.89 -15.18 -3.94
N GLU A 14 -13.45 -16.22 -3.36
CA GLU A 14 -14.69 -16.88 -3.84
C GLU A 14 -15.86 -15.89 -3.94
N VAL A 15 -15.94 -14.92 -3.02
CA VAL A 15 -16.96 -13.85 -3.09
C VAL A 15 -16.79 -13.00 -4.34
N VAL A 16 -15.55 -12.64 -4.68
CA VAL A 16 -15.24 -11.84 -5.86
C VAL A 16 -15.51 -12.64 -7.14
N GLU A 17 -15.09 -13.90 -7.18
CA GLU A 17 -15.30 -14.81 -8.32
C GLU A 17 -16.79 -15.05 -8.57
N ARG A 18 -17.56 -15.33 -7.52
CA ARG A 18 -19.02 -15.47 -7.60
C ARG A 18 -19.68 -14.22 -8.17
N ARG A 19 -19.27 -13.01 -7.72
CA ARG A 19 -19.82 -11.75 -8.23
C ARG A 19 -19.47 -11.55 -9.69
N THR A 20 -18.23 -11.81 -10.07
CA THR A 20 -17.78 -11.71 -11.47
C THR A 20 -18.56 -12.70 -12.37
N LYS A 21 -18.80 -13.93 -11.88
CA LYS A 21 -19.61 -14.91 -12.61
C LYS A 21 -21.04 -14.41 -12.81
N LEU A 22 -21.70 -13.89 -11.77
CA LEU A 22 -23.05 -13.34 -11.87
C LEU A 22 -23.16 -12.18 -12.87
N LEU A 23 -22.14 -11.33 -12.94
CA LEU A 23 -22.07 -10.25 -13.93
C LEU A 23 -21.95 -10.81 -15.36
N LYS A 24 -21.10 -11.80 -15.57
CA LYS A 24 -20.97 -12.50 -16.87
C LYS A 24 -22.29 -13.19 -17.28
N ASP A 25 -22.90 -13.92 -16.35
CA ASP A 25 -24.17 -14.60 -16.59
C ASP A 25 -25.30 -13.61 -16.90
N GLY A 26 -25.21 -12.37 -16.38
CA GLY A 26 -26.09 -11.24 -16.67
C GLY A 26 -25.81 -10.50 -17.96
N GLY A 27 -24.85 -10.97 -18.77
CA GLY A 27 -24.56 -10.42 -20.11
C GLY A 27 -23.46 -9.38 -20.14
N ILE A 28 -22.69 -9.17 -19.05
CA ILE A 28 -21.55 -8.26 -19.07
C ILE A 28 -20.34 -8.96 -19.68
N GLU A 29 -19.79 -8.38 -20.73
CA GLU A 29 -18.57 -8.81 -21.36
C GLU A 29 -17.36 -8.18 -20.69
N PHE A 30 -16.40 -8.99 -20.24
CA PHE A 30 -15.11 -8.56 -19.71
C PHE A 30 -14.03 -8.72 -20.76
N VAL A 31 -13.53 -7.62 -21.30
CA VAL A 31 -12.43 -7.63 -22.27
C VAL A 31 -11.12 -7.39 -21.52
N GLN A 32 -10.35 -8.45 -21.32
CA GLN A 32 -9.07 -8.41 -20.62
C GLN A 32 -7.91 -8.18 -21.60
N ASN A 33 -6.76 -7.75 -21.09
CA ASN A 33 -5.56 -7.45 -21.87
C ASN A 33 -5.82 -6.46 -23.03
N PHE A 34 -6.67 -5.48 -22.76
CA PHE A 34 -7.06 -4.44 -23.70
C PHE A 34 -6.71 -3.06 -23.11
N GLU A 35 -5.80 -2.35 -23.77
CA GLU A 35 -5.30 -1.05 -23.36
C GLU A 35 -5.90 0.06 -24.20
N VAL A 36 -6.73 0.90 -23.60
CA VAL A 36 -7.30 2.08 -24.28
C VAL A 36 -6.18 3.07 -24.58
N GLY A 37 -6.13 3.55 -25.82
CA GLY A 37 -5.05 4.40 -26.35
C GLY A 37 -4.02 3.62 -27.17
N LYS A 38 -3.96 2.29 -27.01
CA LYS A 38 -3.09 1.40 -27.77
C LYS A 38 -3.90 0.44 -28.66
N ASP A 39 -4.78 -0.36 -28.05
CA ASP A 39 -5.59 -1.35 -28.81
C ASP A 39 -6.81 -0.71 -29.47
N ALA A 40 -7.37 0.35 -28.88
CA ALA A 40 -8.33 1.24 -29.51
C ALA A 40 -8.24 2.66 -28.92
N SER A 41 -8.48 3.66 -29.76
CA SER A 41 -8.62 5.04 -29.30
C SER A 41 -9.97 5.25 -28.58
N LEU A 42 -10.04 6.28 -27.72
CA LEU A 42 -11.28 6.65 -27.08
C LEU A 42 -12.37 7.04 -28.11
N ASP A 43 -11.98 7.68 -29.21
CA ASP A 43 -12.92 8.03 -30.31
C ASP A 43 -13.49 6.79 -31.01
N GLN A 44 -12.72 5.73 -31.15
CA GLN A 44 -13.24 4.45 -31.65
C GLN A 44 -14.26 3.85 -30.68
N LEU A 45 -13.99 3.92 -29.38
CA LEU A 45 -14.93 3.47 -28.35
C LEU A 45 -16.20 4.32 -28.32
N ARG A 46 -16.08 5.64 -28.45
CA ARG A 46 -17.25 6.57 -28.53
C ARG A 46 -18.16 6.28 -29.71
N LYS A 47 -17.60 5.84 -30.84
CA LYS A 47 -18.39 5.44 -32.02
C LYS A 47 -19.09 4.11 -31.84
N LYS A 48 -18.57 3.25 -30.97
CA LYS A 48 -19.05 1.87 -30.76
C LYS A 48 -20.10 1.77 -29.64
N HIS A 49 -20.09 2.70 -28.68
CA HIS A 49 -20.89 2.64 -27.48
C HIS A 49 -21.72 3.92 -27.27
N ASP A 50 -22.94 3.78 -26.76
CA ASP A 50 -23.84 4.90 -26.48
C ASP A 50 -23.36 5.74 -25.28
N ALA A 51 -22.66 5.13 -24.33
CA ALA A 51 -22.09 5.79 -23.15
C ALA A 51 -20.77 5.12 -22.73
N ILE A 52 -19.87 5.91 -22.16
CA ILE A 52 -18.58 5.42 -21.61
C ILE A 52 -18.45 5.92 -20.18
N LEU A 53 -18.20 5.00 -19.25
CA LEU A 53 -17.83 5.30 -17.87
C LEU A 53 -16.33 5.01 -17.67
N ILE A 54 -15.56 6.04 -17.30
CA ILE A 54 -14.15 5.89 -16.96
C ILE A 54 -14.05 5.62 -15.45
N ALA A 55 -13.62 4.41 -15.08
CA ALA A 55 -13.54 3.95 -13.69
C ALA A 55 -12.21 3.24 -13.42
N THR A 56 -11.10 3.81 -13.89
CA THR A 56 -9.76 3.20 -13.87
C THR A 56 -9.12 3.15 -12.49
N GLY A 57 -9.60 3.94 -11.52
CA GLY A 57 -8.98 4.06 -10.20
C GLY A 57 -7.66 4.84 -10.24
N VAL A 58 -6.84 4.67 -9.22
CA VAL A 58 -5.52 5.31 -9.06
C VAL A 58 -4.48 4.26 -8.68
N TYR A 59 -3.39 4.17 -9.47
CA TYR A 59 -2.36 3.14 -9.29
C TYR A 59 -0.93 3.67 -9.19
N LYS A 60 -0.70 4.95 -9.51
CA LYS A 60 0.61 5.57 -9.38
C LYS A 60 0.95 5.76 -7.90
N ALA A 61 1.77 4.87 -7.36
CA ALA A 61 2.20 4.95 -5.96
C ALA A 61 2.92 6.27 -5.69
N ARG A 62 2.54 6.93 -4.60
CA ARG A 62 3.28 8.10 -4.13
C ARG A 62 4.63 7.68 -3.60
N GLU A 63 5.64 8.44 -3.96
CA GLU A 63 7.01 8.23 -3.52
C GLU A 63 7.41 9.22 -2.44
N VAL A 64 8.37 8.81 -1.63
CA VAL A 64 9.11 9.66 -0.73
C VAL A 64 10.55 9.75 -1.23
N ASN A 65 10.99 10.96 -1.57
CA ASN A 65 12.35 11.18 -2.03
C ASN A 65 13.26 11.44 -0.84
N LEU A 66 13.81 10.36 -0.26
CA LEU A 66 14.70 10.39 0.89
C LEU A 66 16.03 9.73 0.54
N PRO A 67 17.14 10.13 1.22
CA PRO A 67 18.40 9.41 1.10
C PRO A 67 18.23 7.93 1.37
N GLY A 68 18.83 7.09 0.53
CA GLY A 68 18.77 5.63 0.63
C GLY A 68 17.48 4.99 0.11
N ASN A 69 16.61 5.73 -0.60
CA ASN A 69 15.36 5.17 -1.15
C ASN A 69 15.59 4.12 -2.26
N ASP A 70 16.82 4.03 -2.76
CA ASP A 70 17.30 3.08 -3.76
C ASP A 70 17.87 1.79 -3.18
N LEU A 71 17.95 1.67 -1.85
CA LEU A 71 18.37 0.42 -1.19
C LEU A 71 17.37 -0.71 -1.44
N ASP A 72 17.90 -1.93 -1.57
CA ASP A 72 17.07 -3.14 -1.63
C ASP A 72 16.18 -3.28 -0.38
N ASN A 73 15.11 -4.06 -0.50
CA ASN A 73 14.11 -4.34 0.54
C ASN A 73 13.25 -3.13 0.94
N ILE A 74 13.14 -2.13 0.07
CA ILE A 74 12.18 -1.01 0.19
C ILE A 74 11.15 -1.15 -0.94
N PHE A 75 9.90 -1.43 -0.61
CA PHE A 75 8.87 -1.79 -1.59
C PHE A 75 7.64 -0.88 -1.53
N PRO A 76 6.99 -0.64 -2.67
CA PRO A 76 5.62 -0.16 -2.71
C PRO A 76 4.67 -1.17 -2.05
N ALA A 77 3.63 -0.68 -1.38
CA ALA A 77 2.65 -1.53 -0.71
C ALA A 77 1.97 -2.54 -1.64
N MET A 78 1.65 -2.13 -2.87
CA MET A 78 0.96 -3.00 -3.82
C MET A 78 1.82 -4.16 -4.31
N ASP A 79 3.13 -3.99 -4.42
CA ASP A 79 4.04 -5.07 -4.81
C ASP A 79 4.05 -6.17 -3.73
N PHE A 80 4.16 -5.75 -2.45
CA PHE A 80 4.10 -6.66 -1.32
C PHE A 80 2.74 -7.37 -1.20
N LEU A 81 1.63 -6.64 -1.26
CA LEU A 81 0.28 -7.20 -1.14
C LEU A 81 -0.06 -8.12 -2.32
N THR A 82 0.31 -7.72 -3.55
CA THR A 82 0.08 -8.52 -4.74
C THR A 82 0.86 -9.83 -4.70
N ALA A 83 2.13 -9.80 -4.30
CA ALA A 83 2.95 -11.01 -4.14
C ALA A 83 2.34 -11.95 -3.09
N SER A 84 1.95 -11.42 -1.92
CA SER A 84 1.30 -12.17 -0.86
C SER A 84 -0.02 -12.82 -1.29
N ASN A 85 -0.90 -12.06 -1.95
CA ASN A 85 -2.20 -12.56 -2.40
C ASN A 85 -2.08 -13.60 -3.52
N LYS A 86 -1.19 -13.40 -4.49
CA LYS A 86 -0.88 -14.39 -5.54
C LYS A 86 -0.39 -15.69 -4.90
N LYS A 87 0.56 -15.61 -3.96
CA LYS A 87 1.06 -16.80 -3.27
C LYS A 87 -0.04 -17.52 -2.49
N GLY A 88 -0.93 -16.77 -1.83
CA GLY A 88 -2.09 -17.31 -1.13
C GLY A 88 -3.13 -17.99 -2.05
N LEU A 89 -3.14 -17.65 -3.34
CA LEU A 89 -3.98 -18.29 -4.38
C LEU A 89 -3.29 -19.49 -5.05
N GLY A 90 -2.04 -19.79 -4.69
CA GLY A 90 -1.29 -20.92 -5.24
C GLY A 90 -0.46 -20.59 -6.47
N ASP A 91 -0.33 -19.29 -6.82
CA ASP A 91 0.53 -18.86 -7.92
C ASP A 91 2.02 -19.00 -7.56
N ASP A 92 2.86 -19.22 -8.56
CA ASP A 92 4.31 -19.12 -8.41
C ASP A 92 4.73 -17.65 -8.37
N VAL A 93 5.38 -17.24 -7.27
CA VAL A 93 5.84 -15.87 -7.06
C VAL A 93 7.31 -15.88 -6.65
N GLU A 94 8.18 -15.78 -7.63
CA GLU A 94 9.63 -15.92 -7.45
C GLU A 94 10.22 -15.01 -6.34
N LEU A 95 9.83 -13.73 -6.31
CA LEU A 95 10.31 -12.79 -5.30
C LEU A 95 9.80 -13.11 -3.89
N PHE A 96 8.61 -13.70 -3.78
CA PHE A 96 8.08 -14.17 -2.51
C PHE A 96 8.82 -15.44 -2.05
N ASP A 97 9.00 -16.40 -2.95
CA ASP A 97 9.65 -17.69 -2.66
C ASP A 97 11.14 -17.54 -2.32
N LYS A 98 11.80 -16.53 -2.91
CA LYS A 98 13.17 -16.11 -2.54
C LYS A 98 13.24 -15.32 -1.23
N GLY A 99 12.10 -15.07 -0.57
CA GLY A 99 12.05 -14.30 0.67
C GLY A 99 12.22 -12.79 0.49
N ILE A 100 12.23 -12.27 -0.73
CA ILE A 100 12.38 -10.83 -1.00
C ILE A 100 11.09 -10.08 -0.62
N LEU A 101 9.95 -10.46 -1.21
CA LEU A 101 8.61 -9.93 -0.89
C LEU A 101 7.86 -10.78 0.14
N ASN A 102 8.57 -11.30 1.12
CA ASN A 102 8.04 -12.09 2.23
C ASN A 102 8.57 -11.53 3.55
N ALA A 103 7.69 -11.25 4.50
CA ALA A 103 8.01 -10.63 5.78
C ALA A 103 8.53 -11.63 6.85
N GLU A 104 8.52 -12.93 6.57
CA GLU A 104 8.88 -13.97 7.54
C GLU A 104 10.24 -13.71 8.18
N GLY A 105 10.29 -13.67 9.52
CA GLY A 105 11.50 -13.49 10.31
C GLY A 105 12.15 -12.11 10.26
N LYS A 106 11.53 -11.12 9.58
CA LYS A 106 12.09 -9.77 9.39
C LYS A 106 11.54 -8.76 10.40
N ASP A 107 12.34 -7.75 10.70
CA ASP A 107 11.89 -6.52 11.34
C ASP A 107 11.31 -5.61 10.23
N VAL A 108 9.97 -5.50 10.18
CA VAL A 108 9.23 -4.81 9.12
C VAL A 108 8.79 -3.43 9.58
N VAL A 109 9.00 -2.41 8.75
CA VAL A 109 8.49 -1.07 8.97
C VAL A 109 7.58 -0.68 7.82
N VAL A 110 6.31 -0.38 8.13
CA VAL A 110 5.33 0.14 7.17
C VAL A 110 5.20 1.64 7.37
N ILE A 111 5.32 2.42 6.29
CA ILE A 111 5.21 3.87 6.31
C ILE A 111 3.86 4.27 5.71
N GLY A 112 2.97 4.80 6.54
CA GLY A 112 1.64 5.25 6.12
C GLY A 112 0.58 5.04 7.18
N GLY A 113 -0.63 5.54 6.94
CA GLY A 113 -1.71 5.50 7.92
C GLY A 113 -3.09 5.26 7.31
N GLY A 114 -3.19 4.87 6.05
CA GLY A 114 -4.44 4.49 5.38
C GLY A 114 -4.72 3.00 5.46
N ASP A 115 -5.86 2.57 4.91
CA ASP A 115 -6.26 1.15 4.90
C ASP A 115 -5.23 0.25 4.20
N THR A 116 -4.53 0.75 3.17
CA THR A 116 -3.43 0.02 2.54
C THR A 116 -2.27 -0.26 3.51
N ALA A 117 -1.97 0.68 4.42
CA ALA A 117 -0.96 0.44 5.46
C ALA A 117 -1.44 -0.62 6.45
N MET A 118 -2.74 -0.61 6.82
CA MET A 118 -3.33 -1.64 7.67
C MET A 118 -3.27 -3.01 7.03
N ASP A 119 -3.53 -3.09 5.73
CA ASP A 119 -3.38 -4.33 4.96
C ASP A 119 -1.94 -4.85 5.01
N CYS A 120 -0.95 -3.97 4.85
CA CYS A 120 0.47 -4.34 4.88
C CYS A 120 0.93 -4.81 6.26
N VAL A 121 0.61 -4.08 7.34
CA VAL A 121 1.05 -4.47 8.70
C VAL A 121 0.43 -5.80 9.12
N ARG A 122 -0.88 -5.99 8.89
CA ARG A 122 -1.59 -7.22 9.23
C ARG A 122 -1.14 -8.40 8.37
N THR A 123 -0.84 -8.18 7.09
CA THR A 123 -0.24 -9.21 6.22
C THR A 123 1.15 -9.60 6.72
N SER A 124 1.97 -8.64 7.13
CA SER A 124 3.31 -8.91 7.68
C SER A 124 3.27 -9.76 8.96
N ILE A 125 2.33 -9.48 9.87
CA ILE A 125 2.10 -10.32 11.06
C ILE A 125 1.74 -11.75 10.65
N ARG A 126 0.81 -11.93 9.70
CA ARG A 126 0.38 -13.26 9.20
C ARG A 126 1.48 -14.02 8.49
N GLN A 127 2.42 -13.33 7.88
CA GLN A 127 3.64 -13.91 7.31
C GLN A 127 4.71 -14.20 8.37
N LYS A 128 4.42 -14.05 9.68
CA LYS A 128 5.32 -14.31 10.80
C LYS A 128 6.56 -13.40 10.79
N ALA A 129 6.37 -12.12 10.50
CA ALA A 129 7.40 -11.12 10.74
C ALA A 129 7.88 -11.18 12.19
N LYS A 130 9.17 -10.90 12.43
CA LYS A 130 9.75 -10.87 13.76
C LYS A 130 9.22 -9.68 14.57
N SER A 131 9.07 -8.53 13.92
CA SER A 131 8.40 -7.34 14.47
C SER A 131 7.75 -6.55 13.33
N VAL A 132 6.66 -5.84 13.64
CA VAL A 132 5.99 -4.96 12.67
C VAL A 132 5.73 -3.62 13.31
N LYS A 133 6.29 -2.56 12.72
CA LYS A 133 6.07 -1.16 13.12
C LYS A 133 5.32 -0.42 12.02
N CYS A 134 4.36 0.41 12.43
CA CYS A 134 3.65 1.32 11.54
C CYS A 134 4.08 2.76 11.87
N LEU A 135 4.89 3.39 11.01
CA LEU A 135 5.28 4.79 11.17
C LEU A 135 4.21 5.69 10.56
N TYR A 136 3.63 6.55 11.40
CA TYR A 136 2.65 7.51 10.93
C TYR A 136 2.96 8.93 11.43
N ARG A 137 2.95 9.88 10.50
CA ARG A 137 3.35 11.29 10.74
C ARG A 137 2.35 12.12 11.54
N ARG A 138 1.17 11.58 11.88
CA ARG A 138 0.18 12.19 12.77
C ARG A 138 -0.11 11.29 13.96
N ASP A 139 -1.03 11.68 14.78
CA ASP A 139 -1.55 10.89 15.91
C ASP A 139 -2.66 9.91 15.48
N LYS A 140 -3.13 9.11 16.40
CA LYS A 140 -4.17 8.11 16.19
C LYS A 140 -5.50 8.74 15.76
N GLU A 141 -5.85 9.90 16.30
CA GLU A 141 -7.10 10.61 16.01
C GLU A 141 -7.16 11.15 14.58
N ASN A 142 -6.00 11.51 14.01
CA ASN A 142 -5.85 12.03 12.66
C ASN A 142 -5.49 10.94 11.62
N MET A 143 -5.58 9.67 11.98
CA MET A 143 -5.27 8.57 11.08
C MET A 143 -6.44 8.33 10.11
N PRO A 144 -6.20 8.27 8.76
CA PRO A 144 -7.26 8.09 7.78
C PRO A 144 -7.73 6.65 7.64
N GLY A 145 -6.99 5.67 8.18
CA GLY A 145 -7.38 4.27 8.19
C GLY A 145 -8.62 4.03 9.05
N SER A 146 -9.40 3.02 8.70
CA SER A 146 -10.56 2.61 9.47
C SER A 146 -10.17 2.31 10.92
N VAL A 147 -10.88 2.91 11.88
CA VAL A 147 -10.64 2.70 13.33
C VAL A 147 -10.63 1.21 13.68
N ARG A 148 -11.54 0.43 13.10
CA ARG A 148 -11.63 -1.02 13.29
C ARG A 148 -10.35 -1.72 12.83
N GLU A 149 -9.79 -1.34 11.68
CA GLU A 149 -8.57 -1.95 11.16
C GLU A 149 -7.35 -1.60 12.00
N VAL A 150 -7.30 -0.40 12.57
CA VAL A 150 -6.25 0.00 13.51
C VAL A 150 -6.31 -0.83 14.78
N VAL A 151 -7.51 -0.98 15.37
CA VAL A 151 -7.71 -1.82 16.57
C VAL A 151 -7.33 -3.27 16.29
N ASN A 152 -7.78 -3.84 15.16
CA ASN A 152 -7.41 -5.20 14.77
C ASN A 152 -5.87 -5.35 14.64
N ALA A 153 -5.19 -4.36 14.06
CA ALA A 153 -3.73 -4.39 13.91
C ALA A 153 -3.01 -4.32 15.26
N GLU A 154 -3.49 -3.48 16.20
CA GLU A 154 -2.98 -3.41 17.57
C GLU A 154 -3.15 -4.76 18.30
N GLU A 155 -4.33 -5.37 18.20
CA GLU A 155 -4.63 -6.68 18.80
C GLU A 155 -3.77 -7.81 18.20
N GLU A 156 -3.39 -7.71 16.93
CA GLU A 156 -2.50 -8.64 16.24
C GLU A 156 -1.01 -8.41 16.58
N GLY A 157 -0.68 -7.37 17.35
CA GLY A 157 0.68 -7.11 17.85
C GLY A 157 1.49 -6.13 17.00
N VAL A 158 0.85 -5.30 16.16
CA VAL A 158 1.51 -4.22 15.44
C VAL A 158 1.85 -3.07 16.40
N GLU A 159 3.11 -2.61 16.38
CA GLU A 159 3.55 -1.41 17.09
C GLU A 159 3.28 -0.16 16.25
N PHE A 160 2.38 0.70 16.69
CA PHE A 160 2.15 2.00 16.05
C PHE A 160 3.12 3.05 16.61
N VAL A 161 3.88 3.68 15.75
CA VAL A 161 4.82 4.75 16.06
C VAL A 161 4.25 6.06 15.52
N TRP A 162 3.47 6.71 16.35
CA TRP A 162 2.78 7.95 16.03
C TRP A 162 3.75 9.14 15.99
N LEU A 163 3.35 10.22 15.34
CA LEU A 163 4.12 11.47 15.23
C LEU A 163 5.56 11.22 14.77
N SER A 164 5.70 10.36 13.79
CA SER A 164 7.00 9.87 13.30
C SER A 164 7.03 9.85 11.78
N SER A 165 8.10 10.38 11.19
CA SER A 165 8.30 10.44 9.75
C SER A 165 9.69 9.91 9.39
N PRO A 166 9.83 9.08 8.35
CA PRO A 166 11.15 8.67 7.90
C PRO A 166 11.92 9.90 7.39
N LYS A 167 13.22 9.94 7.67
CA LYS A 167 14.16 10.96 7.23
C LYS A 167 15.19 10.40 6.25
N GLU A 168 15.68 9.21 6.51
CA GLU A 168 16.74 8.55 5.75
C GLU A 168 16.65 7.04 5.93
N PHE A 169 16.88 6.27 4.88
CA PHE A 169 17.09 4.83 4.93
C PHE A 169 18.58 4.53 4.94
N LYS A 170 19.04 3.65 5.82
CA LYS A 170 20.45 3.28 5.96
C LYS A 170 20.68 1.79 5.81
N GLY A 171 21.77 1.47 5.14
CA GLY A 171 22.26 0.13 4.91
C GLY A 171 23.40 0.15 3.89
N THR A 172 23.96 -1.00 3.59
CA THR A 172 25.05 -1.11 2.60
C THR A 172 24.48 -1.38 1.20
N ASN A 173 23.76 -2.46 1.01
CA ASN A 173 23.07 -2.81 -0.25
C ASN A 173 21.56 -2.84 -0.06
N LYS A 174 21.11 -3.24 1.12
CA LYS A 174 19.70 -3.31 1.50
C LYS A 174 19.47 -2.45 2.74
N VAL A 175 18.21 -2.09 2.99
CA VAL A 175 17.86 -1.37 4.21
C VAL A 175 18.15 -2.22 5.44
N GLU A 176 18.75 -1.59 6.45
CA GLU A 176 19.08 -2.19 7.76
C GLU A 176 18.43 -1.38 8.90
N LYS A 177 18.26 -0.08 8.69
CA LYS A 177 17.61 0.81 9.65
C LYS A 177 17.08 2.06 8.97
N ILE A 178 16.17 2.75 9.67
CA ILE A 178 15.59 4.02 9.27
C ILE A 178 15.94 5.06 10.31
N ILE A 179 16.39 6.23 9.87
CA ILE A 179 16.42 7.43 10.70
C ILE A 179 15.02 8.05 10.65
N VAL A 180 14.45 8.30 11.80
CA VAL A 180 13.08 8.76 11.97
C VAL A 180 13.09 10.11 12.69
N ASP A 181 12.46 11.12 12.10
CA ASP A 181 12.23 12.42 12.73
C ASP A 181 10.97 12.36 13.60
N GLN A 182 11.04 12.95 14.80
CA GLN A 182 9.86 13.21 15.61
C GLN A 182 9.06 14.38 15.03
N ILE A 183 7.75 14.23 15.05
CA ILE A 183 6.80 15.20 14.51
C ILE A 183 6.01 15.83 15.64
N LYS A 184 5.68 17.11 15.51
CA LYS A 184 4.61 17.77 16.24
C LYS A 184 3.51 18.19 15.27
N LEU A 185 2.28 18.24 15.75
CA LEU A 185 1.17 18.76 14.96
C LEU A 185 1.06 20.28 15.17
N GLY A 186 1.11 21.00 14.06
CA GLY A 186 0.81 22.44 14.04
C GLY A 186 -0.69 22.73 14.15
N ASP A 187 -1.07 23.97 13.85
CA ASP A 187 -2.47 24.37 13.84
C ASP A 187 -3.25 23.67 12.71
N PRO A 188 -4.57 23.48 12.89
CA PRO A 188 -5.41 22.94 11.83
C PRO A 188 -5.45 23.88 10.62
N ASP A 189 -5.42 23.31 9.42
CA ASP A 189 -5.67 24.03 8.17
C ASP A 189 -7.19 24.30 7.96
N GLU A 190 -7.55 24.94 6.85
CA GLU A 190 -8.95 25.25 6.51
C GLU A 190 -9.85 24.01 6.44
N THR A 191 -9.28 22.81 6.27
CA THR A 191 -10.01 21.53 6.30
C THR A 191 -10.08 20.90 7.68
N GLY A 192 -9.53 21.54 8.70
CA GLY A 192 -9.43 21.03 10.06
C GLY A 192 -8.26 20.06 10.29
N ARG A 193 -7.43 19.80 9.25
CA ARG A 193 -6.31 18.85 9.36
C ARG A 193 -5.06 19.56 9.90
N ARG A 194 -4.48 19.01 10.96
CA ARG A 194 -3.24 19.52 11.53
C ARG A 194 -2.02 19.16 10.67
N LYS A 195 -1.20 20.16 10.35
CA LYS A 195 -0.02 19.98 9.52
C LYS A 195 1.13 19.36 10.34
N PRO A 196 1.71 18.23 9.89
CA PRO A 196 2.89 17.67 10.55
C PRO A 196 4.08 18.60 10.38
N GLN A 197 4.83 18.84 11.46
CA GLN A 197 6.04 19.66 11.50
C GLN A 197 7.17 18.84 12.13
N VAL A 198 8.31 18.78 11.47
CA VAL A 198 9.50 18.12 12.01
C VAL A 198 10.00 18.88 13.24
N GLN A 199 10.32 18.16 14.29
CA GLN A 199 11.01 18.71 15.46
C GLN A 199 12.52 18.63 15.22
N GLU A 200 13.14 19.77 14.92
CA GLU A 200 14.58 19.85 14.64
C GLU A 200 15.41 19.26 15.77
N GLY A 201 16.41 18.46 15.40
CA GLY A 201 17.31 17.81 16.37
C GLY A 201 16.73 16.60 17.09
N LEU A 202 15.46 16.27 16.90
CA LEU A 202 14.82 15.11 17.52
C LEU A 202 14.64 14.00 16.48
N SER A 203 15.68 13.20 16.31
CA SER A 203 15.66 12.01 15.43
C SER A 203 16.15 10.78 16.21
N TYR A 204 15.66 9.61 15.83
CA TYR A 204 16.10 8.33 16.40
C TYR A 204 16.24 7.28 15.30
N GLU A 205 16.89 6.18 15.63
CA GLU A 205 17.04 5.04 14.71
C GLU A 205 16.04 3.94 15.04
N THR A 206 15.48 3.31 14.02
CA THR A 206 14.71 2.08 14.16
C THR A 206 15.23 1.03 13.20
N LYS A 207 15.39 -0.22 13.66
CA LYS A 207 15.82 -1.33 12.83
C LYS A 207 14.75 -1.67 11.80
N ALA A 208 15.16 -2.00 10.57
CA ALA A 208 14.28 -2.44 9.50
C ALA A 208 15.03 -3.37 8.54
N ASP A 209 14.58 -4.62 8.43
CA ASP A 209 15.06 -5.58 7.41
C ASP A 209 14.21 -5.46 6.13
N MET A 210 13.01 -4.88 6.23
CA MET A 210 12.08 -4.59 5.14
C MET A 210 11.31 -3.29 5.42
N VAL A 211 11.16 -2.47 4.40
CA VAL A 211 10.33 -1.26 4.43
C VAL A 211 9.22 -1.35 3.40
N ILE A 212 7.99 -1.03 3.79
CA ILE A 212 6.83 -1.01 2.90
C ILE A 212 6.26 0.41 2.86
N LYS A 213 6.26 1.04 1.70
CA LYS A 213 5.74 2.39 1.48
C LYS A 213 4.26 2.33 1.13
N ALA A 214 3.38 2.71 2.06
CA ALA A 214 1.92 2.77 1.92
C ALA A 214 1.41 4.21 1.95
N LEU A 215 1.97 5.06 1.09
CA LEU A 215 1.78 6.52 1.09
C LEU A 215 0.54 7.00 0.31
N GLY A 216 -0.23 6.07 -0.25
CA GLY A 216 -1.36 6.35 -1.14
C GLY A 216 -0.94 6.42 -2.60
N PHE A 217 -1.87 6.86 -3.43
CA PHE A 217 -1.72 6.85 -4.88
C PHE A 217 -2.14 8.19 -5.47
N ASP A 218 -1.59 8.50 -6.62
CA ASP A 218 -2.00 9.61 -7.48
C ASP A 218 -2.66 9.06 -8.75
N PRO A 219 -3.56 9.81 -9.39
CA PRO A 219 -4.12 9.44 -10.67
C PRO A 219 -3.01 9.37 -11.74
N GLU A 220 -3.15 8.43 -12.65
CA GLU A 220 -2.35 8.40 -13.87
C GLU A 220 -2.94 9.36 -14.89
N ASP A 221 -2.09 9.88 -15.77
CA ASP A 221 -2.54 10.68 -16.90
C ASP A 221 -3.37 9.78 -17.84
N LEU A 222 -4.60 10.18 -18.09
CA LEU A 222 -5.44 9.47 -19.04
C LEU A 222 -4.96 9.78 -20.46
N PRO A 223 -4.97 8.80 -21.39
CA PRO A 223 -4.68 9.08 -22.78
C PRO A 223 -5.65 10.14 -23.29
N ASN A 224 -5.15 11.11 -24.05
CA ASN A 224 -5.84 12.30 -24.54
C ASN A 224 -7.35 12.06 -24.77
N LEU A 225 -8.13 12.60 -23.85
CA LEU A 225 -9.58 12.56 -23.86
C LEU A 225 -10.14 13.69 -24.73
#